data_043ad62cc24388e096c45b0240c2348d
#
_entry.id   043ad62cc24388e096c45b0240c2348d
#
_cell.length_a   1.000
_cell.length_b   1.000
_cell.length_c   1.000
_cell.angle_alpha   90.00
_cell.angle_beta   90.00
_cell.angle_gamma   90.00
#
_symmetry.space_group_name_H-M   'P 1'
#
loop_
_entity.id
_entity.type
_entity.pdbx_description
1 polymer ?
#
loop_
_entity_poly.entity_id
_entity_poly.type
_entity_poly.pdbx_seq_one_letter_code
_entity_poly.pdbx_strand_id
1 'polypeptide(L)'
;LLTKSAKYYYDADAIRVPLSEISKQFLNVANGNPLREVDGFSKEKRYSTGGKLSRAEMGNFVNPNGANKRSVWKITTKPYKGAHFATFPEELPETCIKAGTSKAGCCAECGEPYKRIVETGDKYTDEVYVGQATKDYKSAKAQNPSDVKRRVLESMREKTTVGWEVDCDCNAERVPCVVLDIFAGSGTTLRVASMLGRKGIGIELNPEYIKILKKRCKIESMSLEAFI
;
A
#
# COMPACT_ATOMS: atom_id res chain seq x y z
N LEU A 1 13.05 4.24 -0.34
CA LEU A 1 13.06 3.06 0.51
C LEU A 1 14.48 2.52 0.58
N LEU A 2 15.03 2.38 1.79
CA LEU A 2 16.32 1.75 2.04
C LEU A 2 16.08 0.36 2.60
N THR A 3 16.74 -0.67 2.06
CA THR A 3 16.58 -2.06 2.48
C THR A 3 17.94 -2.71 2.70
N LYS A 4 18.03 -3.64 3.67
CA LYS A 4 19.24 -4.39 3.97
C LYS A 4 19.59 -5.40 2.88
N SER A 5 18.60 -5.87 2.13
CA SER A 5 18.76 -6.85 1.06
C SER A 5 17.91 -6.49 -0.15
N ALA A 6 18.18 -7.10 -1.31
CA ALA A 6 17.36 -6.95 -2.51
C ALA A 6 15.93 -7.49 -2.36
N LYS A 7 15.76 -8.47 -1.48
CA LYS A 7 14.43 -8.99 -1.09
C LYS A 7 14.00 -8.33 0.21
N TYR A 8 12.85 -7.69 0.21
CA TYR A 8 12.27 -7.03 1.38
C TYR A 8 10.74 -7.15 1.35
N TYR A 9 10.13 -7.04 2.51
CA TYR A 9 8.68 -7.02 2.62
C TYR A 9 8.11 -5.69 2.13
N TYR A 10 7.10 -5.77 1.27
CA TYR A 10 6.34 -4.61 0.81
C TYR A 10 4.89 -4.98 0.49
N ASP A 11 3.94 -4.47 1.27
CA ASP A 11 2.51 -4.70 1.10
C ASP A 11 1.86 -3.55 0.30
N ALA A 12 1.90 -3.66 -1.02
CA ALA A 12 1.31 -2.67 -1.92
C ALA A 12 -0.21 -2.57 -1.75
N ASP A 13 -0.87 -3.68 -1.42
CA ASP A 13 -2.33 -3.73 -1.28
C ASP A 13 -2.81 -3.03 -0.01
N ALA A 14 -1.98 -3.00 1.05
CA ALA A 14 -2.28 -2.29 2.28
C ALA A 14 -2.34 -0.76 2.14
N ILE A 15 -1.74 -0.22 1.09
CA ILE A 15 -1.63 1.23 0.83
C ILE A 15 -2.32 1.70 -0.45
N ARG A 16 -3.15 0.85 -1.06
CA ARG A 16 -3.94 1.28 -2.23
C ARG A 16 -4.79 2.49 -1.89
N VAL A 17 -4.96 3.35 -2.88
CA VAL A 17 -5.83 4.52 -2.77
C VAL A 17 -7.15 4.27 -3.47
N PRO A 18 -8.25 4.92 -3.03
CA PRO A 18 -9.55 4.79 -3.70
C PRO A 18 -9.44 5.10 -5.19
N LEU A 19 -10.22 4.40 -5.99
CA LEU A 19 -10.36 4.68 -7.42
C LEU A 19 -10.94 6.08 -7.62
N SER A 20 -10.45 6.77 -8.67
CA SER A 20 -11.10 8.00 -9.14
C SER A 20 -12.52 7.70 -9.62
N GLU A 21 -13.40 8.70 -9.65
CA GLU A 21 -14.77 8.54 -10.17
C GLU A 21 -14.79 8.03 -11.61
N ILE A 22 -13.87 8.51 -12.44
CA ILE A 22 -13.71 8.02 -13.81
C ILE A 22 -13.34 6.53 -13.83
N SER A 23 -12.39 6.11 -12.99
CA SER A 23 -11.98 4.69 -12.91
C SER A 23 -13.13 3.81 -12.40
N LYS A 24 -13.91 4.28 -11.42
CA LYS A 24 -15.11 3.56 -10.94
C LYS A 24 -16.16 3.39 -12.03
N GLN A 25 -16.35 4.41 -12.87
CA GLN A 25 -17.28 4.32 -14.00
C GLN A 25 -16.84 3.27 -15.02
N PHE A 26 -15.55 3.23 -15.36
CA PHE A 26 -15.03 2.19 -16.25
C PHE A 26 -15.21 0.79 -15.68
N LEU A 27 -14.97 0.61 -14.38
CA LEU A 27 -15.19 -0.66 -13.71
C LEU A 27 -16.68 -1.06 -13.74
N ASN A 28 -17.59 -0.11 -13.50
CA ASN A 28 -19.04 -0.35 -13.56
C ASN A 28 -19.51 -0.79 -14.95
N VAL A 29 -18.99 -0.16 -16.02
CA VAL A 29 -19.30 -0.54 -17.40
C VAL A 29 -18.78 -1.94 -17.73
N ALA A 30 -17.57 -2.27 -17.29
CA ALA A 30 -17.00 -3.61 -17.45
C ALA A 30 -17.83 -4.69 -16.73
N ASN A 31 -18.51 -4.32 -15.64
CA ASN A 31 -19.42 -5.19 -14.88
C ASN A 31 -20.86 -5.20 -15.44
N GLY A 32 -21.10 -4.63 -16.62
CA GLY A 32 -22.41 -4.63 -17.30
C GLY A 32 -23.38 -3.53 -16.83
N ASN A 33 -22.95 -2.60 -16.01
CA ASN A 33 -23.78 -1.47 -15.57
C ASN A 33 -23.71 -0.31 -16.60
N PRO A 34 -24.85 0.34 -16.93
CA PRO A 34 -24.82 1.48 -17.84
C PRO A 34 -24.07 2.67 -17.25
N LEU A 35 -23.37 3.42 -18.12
CA LEU A 35 -22.74 4.67 -17.73
C LEU A 35 -23.82 5.69 -17.33
N ARG A 36 -23.69 6.29 -16.15
CA ARG A 36 -24.33 7.57 -15.88
C ARG A 36 -23.56 8.65 -16.65
N GLU A 37 -24.26 9.52 -17.38
CA GLU A 37 -23.65 10.69 -17.99
C GLU A 37 -22.99 11.53 -16.90
N VAL A 38 -21.70 11.79 -17.05
CA VAL A 38 -20.96 12.70 -16.18
C VAL A 38 -20.71 13.96 -16.97
N ASP A 39 -21.24 15.06 -16.50
CA ASP A 39 -21.00 16.39 -17.05
C ASP A 39 -19.48 16.65 -17.18
N GLY A 40 -19.06 17.01 -18.38
CA GLY A 40 -17.68 17.39 -18.68
C GLY A 40 -16.83 16.34 -19.40
N PHE A 41 -17.32 15.14 -19.63
CA PHE A 41 -16.61 14.16 -20.48
C PHE A 41 -17.13 14.25 -21.92
N SER A 42 -16.55 15.17 -22.71
CA SER A 42 -16.92 15.29 -24.14
C SER A 42 -16.55 13.99 -24.86
N LYS A 43 -17.46 13.51 -25.71
CA LYS A 43 -17.29 12.33 -26.59
C LYS A 43 -16.05 12.43 -27.52
N GLU A 44 -15.38 13.58 -27.54
CA GLU A 44 -14.33 13.93 -28.51
C GLU A 44 -12.89 13.90 -28.01
N LYS A 45 -12.61 13.75 -26.70
CA LYS A 45 -11.22 13.56 -26.25
C LYS A 45 -10.76 12.13 -26.52
N ARG A 46 -10.38 11.92 -27.78
CA ARG A 46 -9.68 10.71 -28.23
C ARG A 46 -8.26 10.73 -27.64
N TYR A 47 -7.98 9.83 -26.73
CA TYR A 47 -6.59 9.48 -26.46
C TYR A 47 -6.04 8.83 -27.73
N SER A 48 -5.08 9.48 -28.39
CA SER A 48 -4.41 9.05 -29.60
C SER A 48 -3.35 7.99 -29.31
N THR A 49 -3.76 6.87 -28.75
CA THR A 49 -2.99 5.63 -28.81
C THR A 49 -3.73 4.70 -29.76
N GLY A 50 -3.12 4.42 -30.86
CA GLY A 50 -3.45 3.65 -32.08
C GLY A 50 -4.60 2.64 -32.14
N GLY A 51 -5.44 2.49 -31.14
CA GLY A 51 -6.62 1.62 -31.13
C GLY A 51 -7.68 2.20 -30.18
N LYS A 52 -8.91 2.35 -30.70
CA LYS A 52 -10.06 2.83 -29.93
C LYS A 52 -10.53 1.73 -28.97
N LEU A 53 -10.03 1.71 -27.73
CA LEU A 53 -10.62 0.87 -26.69
C LEU A 53 -12.01 1.40 -26.33
N SER A 54 -12.99 0.52 -26.29
CA SER A 54 -14.31 0.85 -25.72
C SER A 54 -14.18 1.17 -24.22
N ARG A 55 -15.16 1.89 -23.65
CA ARG A 55 -15.17 2.17 -22.22
C ARG A 55 -15.25 0.90 -21.35
N ALA A 56 -15.93 -0.14 -21.85
CA ALA A 56 -15.98 -1.44 -21.20
C ALA A 56 -14.59 -2.09 -21.15
N GLU A 57 -13.85 -2.06 -22.25
CA GLU A 57 -12.47 -2.53 -22.30
C GLU A 57 -11.55 -1.77 -21.37
N MET A 58 -11.71 -0.44 -21.24
CA MET A 58 -10.96 0.37 -20.28
C MET A 58 -11.26 0.00 -18.82
N GLY A 59 -12.48 -0.40 -18.50
CA GLY A 59 -12.86 -0.87 -17.16
C GLY A 59 -12.12 -2.13 -16.76
N ASN A 60 -11.77 -2.98 -17.71
CA ASN A 60 -11.00 -4.19 -17.47
C ASN A 60 -9.56 -3.91 -16.99
N PHE A 61 -9.03 -2.69 -17.18
CA PHE A 61 -7.70 -2.27 -16.67
C PHE A 61 -7.73 -1.68 -15.27
N VAL A 62 -8.90 -1.57 -14.67
CA VAL A 62 -9.05 -0.98 -13.34
C VAL A 62 -9.02 -2.08 -12.29
N ASN A 63 -8.04 -2.02 -11.38
CA ASN A 63 -8.02 -2.95 -10.25
C ASN A 63 -9.18 -2.59 -9.29
N PRO A 64 -10.11 -3.51 -9.01
CA PRO A 64 -11.25 -3.24 -8.13
C PRO A 64 -10.85 -2.91 -6.70
N ASN A 65 -9.69 -3.40 -6.24
CA ASN A 65 -9.17 -3.13 -4.89
C ASN A 65 -8.55 -1.72 -4.74
N GLY A 66 -8.58 -0.90 -5.78
CA GLY A 66 -8.05 0.46 -5.76
C GLY A 66 -6.80 0.67 -6.62
N ALA A 67 -6.38 1.92 -6.72
CA ALA A 67 -5.20 2.30 -7.48
C ALA A 67 -3.92 2.18 -6.65
N ASN A 68 -2.79 1.94 -7.30
CA ASN A 68 -1.49 1.96 -6.64
C ASN A 68 -1.21 3.35 -6.07
N LYS A 69 -0.66 3.41 -4.85
CA LYS A 69 -0.20 4.66 -4.25
C LYS A 69 0.84 5.33 -5.16
N ARG A 70 0.62 6.60 -5.46
CA ARG A 70 1.54 7.39 -6.29
C ARG A 70 2.83 7.71 -5.54
N SER A 71 3.90 8.05 -6.27
CA SER A 71 5.18 8.49 -5.68
C SER A 71 5.09 9.85 -5.02
N VAL A 72 4.16 10.71 -5.46
CA VAL A 72 3.86 12.00 -4.83
C VAL A 72 2.64 11.85 -3.94
N TRP A 73 2.80 12.14 -2.65
CA TRP A 73 1.75 12.06 -1.65
C TRP A 73 1.27 13.46 -1.27
N LYS A 74 -0.03 13.68 -1.39
CA LYS A 74 -0.66 14.92 -0.99
C LYS A 74 -1.17 14.73 0.44
N ILE A 75 -0.40 15.20 1.42
CA ILE A 75 -0.70 15.08 2.85
C ILE A 75 -0.97 16.47 3.41
N THR A 76 -2.12 16.67 4.03
CA THR A 76 -2.48 17.93 4.66
C THR A 76 -1.81 18.03 6.02
N THR A 77 -1.14 19.16 6.29
CA THR A 77 -0.58 19.43 7.61
C THR A 77 -1.71 19.59 8.62
N LYS A 78 -1.55 18.95 9.80
CA LYS A 78 -2.48 19.11 10.92
C LYS A 78 -1.76 19.85 12.04
N PRO A 79 -2.34 20.95 12.58
CA PRO A 79 -1.71 21.66 13.68
C PRO A 79 -1.63 20.76 14.91
N TYR A 80 -0.48 20.79 15.57
CA TYR A 80 -0.26 20.15 16.86
C TYR A 80 -0.29 21.20 17.97
N LYS A 81 -1.17 21.03 18.95
CA LYS A 81 -1.36 22.03 20.04
C LYS A 81 -0.30 21.99 21.14
N GLY A 82 0.64 21.04 21.11
CA GLY A 82 1.74 20.93 22.07
C GLY A 82 2.97 21.70 21.61
N ALA A 83 3.85 22.06 22.57
CA ALA A 83 5.13 22.71 22.28
C ALA A 83 6.11 21.71 21.64
N HIS A 84 6.09 21.59 20.32
CA HIS A 84 7.02 20.75 19.56
C HIS A 84 7.25 21.35 18.17
N PHE A 85 8.52 21.48 17.74
CA PHE A 85 8.88 22.20 16.54
C PHE A 85 8.75 21.42 15.24
N ALA A 86 8.75 20.11 15.22
CA ALA A 86 8.83 19.32 14.00
C ALA A 86 7.88 18.13 14.00
N THR A 87 6.58 18.39 14.21
CA THR A 87 5.57 17.34 14.10
C THR A 87 5.16 17.14 12.65
N PHE A 88 4.99 15.89 12.24
CA PHE A 88 4.45 15.53 10.93
C PHE A 88 3.08 14.84 11.08
N PRO A 89 2.23 14.88 10.05
CA PRO A 89 0.92 14.25 10.06
C PRO A 89 1.01 12.72 10.21
N GLU A 90 0.05 12.13 10.94
CA GLU A 90 -0.02 10.68 11.19
C GLU A 90 -0.17 9.85 9.91
N GLU A 91 -0.75 10.42 8.85
CA GLU A 91 -0.91 9.79 7.54
C GLU A 91 0.42 9.37 6.89
N LEU A 92 1.50 10.12 7.18
CA LEU A 92 2.83 9.81 6.66
C LEU A 92 3.37 8.49 7.22
N PRO A 93 3.56 8.32 8.54
CA PRO A 93 4.02 7.06 9.10
C PRO A 93 2.99 5.94 8.91
N GLU A 94 1.69 6.22 8.89
CA GLU A 94 0.66 5.22 8.61
C GLU A 94 0.88 4.53 7.28
N THR A 95 1.11 5.29 6.22
CA THR A 95 1.39 4.75 4.88
C THR A 95 2.68 3.92 4.89
N CYS A 96 3.75 4.43 5.51
CA CYS A 96 5.03 3.73 5.58
C CYS A 96 4.94 2.43 6.39
N ILE A 97 4.27 2.45 7.54
CA ILE A 97 4.12 1.28 8.42
C ILE A 97 3.26 0.21 7.73
N LYS A 98 2.15 0.58 7.11
CA LYS A 98 1.30 -0.35 6.36
C LYS A 98 2.04 -1.02 5.20
N ALA A 99 2.88 -0.27 4.48
CA ALA A 99 3.66 -0.81 3.38
C ALA A 99 4.81 -1.70 3.84
N GLY A 100 5.49 -1.33 4.93
CA GLY A 100 6.73 -1.97 5.37
C GLY A 100 6.57 -3.04 6.45
N THR A 101 5.35 -3.26 6.98
CA THR A 101 5.10 -4.24 8.04
C THR A 101 3.84 -5.04 7.79
N SER A 102 3.89 -6.35 8.04
CA SER A 102 2.71 -7.19 7.89
C SER A 102 1.61 -6.85 8.89
N LYS A 103 0.37 -6.79 8.41
CA LYS A 103 -0.81 -6.68 9.27
C LYS A 103 -0.97 -7.91 10.18
N ALA A 104 -0.55 -9.07 9.70
CA ALA A 104 -0.64 -10.31 10.45
C ALA A 104 0.47 -10.46 11.50
N GLY A 105 1.56 -9.69 11.39
CA GLY A 105 2.71 -9.81 12.29
C GLY A 105 3.90 -10.50 11.64
N CYS A 106 4.84 -10.95 12.47
CA CYS A 106 6.07 -11.61 12.05
C CYS A 106 6.38 -12.83 12.95
N CYS A 107 7.30 -13.65 12.53
CA CYS A 107 7.86 -14.75 13.31
C CYS A 107 8.59 -14.18 14.55
N ALA A 108 8.34 -14.74 15.73
CA ALA A 108 8.96 -14.29 16.97
C ALA A 108 10.47 -14.51 17.01
N GLU A 109 10.97 -15.52 16.30
CA GLU A 109 12.38 -15.91 16.31
C GLU A 109 13.20 -15.16 15.25
N CYS A 110 12.85 -15.29 13.97
CA CYS A 110 13.64 -14.71 12.87
C CYS A 110 13.13 -13.36 12.38
N GLY A 111 11.94 -12.92 12.80
CA GLY A 111 11.32 -11.67 12.37
C GLY A 111 10.74 -11.69 10.95
N GLU A 112 10.72 -12.86 10.25
CA GLU A 112 10.15 -12.93 8.91
C GLU A 112 8.67 -12.53 8.94
N PRO A 113 8.25 -11.55 8.13
CA PRO A 113 6.88 -11.06 8.14
C PRO A 113 5.93 -12.05 7.44
N TYR A 114 4.73 -12.20 7.99
CA TYR A 114 3.66 -12.96 7.36
C TYR A 114 3.21 -12.29 6.07
N LYS A 115 3.17 -13.04 4.97
CA LYS A 115 2.75 -12.60 3.64
C LYS A 115 1.27 -12.94 3.43
N ARG A 116 0.60 -12.15 2.59
CA ARG A 116 -0.79 -12.43 2.20
C ARG A 116 -0.87 -13.68 1.32
N ILE A 117 -1.76 -14.59 1.66
CA ILE A 117 -2.24 -15.61 0.73
C ILE A 117 -3.36 -14.95 -0.07
N VAL A 118 -3.15 -14.84 -1.37
CA VAL A 118 -4.05 -14.09 -2.25
C VAL A 118 -4.66 -15.04 -3.28
N GLU A 119 -5.98 -15.16 -3.25
CA GLU A 119 -6.72 -15.75 -4.36
C GLU A 119 -6.94 -14.71 -5.44
N THR A 120 -6.68 -15.13 -6.67
CA THR A 120 -6.82 -14.27 -7.85
C THR A 120 -8.03 -14.72 -8.64
N GLY A 121 -9.00 -13.84 -8.83
CA GLY A 121 -10.22 -14.13 -9.56
C GLY A 121 -9.98 -14.40 -11.06
N ASP A 122 -10.91 -15.15 -11.68
CA ASP A 122 -10.79 -15.68 -13.05
C ASP A 122 -11.01 -14.64 -14.18
N LYS A 123 -11.00 -13.38 -13.90
CA LYS A 123 -11.61 -12.34 -14.75
C LYS A 123 -10.91 -11.95 -16.05
N TYR A 124 -10.00 -12.73 -16.64
CA TYR A 124 -9.47 -12.37 -17.98
C TYR A 124 -9.26 -13.60 -18.89
N THR A 125 -10.36 -14.13 -19.41
CA THR A 125 -10.37 -15.09 -20.51
C THR A 125 -10.55 -14.45 -21.89
N ASP A 126 -10.47 -13.13 -21.99
CA ASP A 126 -10.81 -12.44 -23.26
C ASP A 126 -9.62 -12.49 -24.23
N GLU A 127 -9.69 -13.44 -25.18
CA GLU A 127 -8.68 -13.66 -26.22
C GLU A 127 -8.43 -12.42 -27.09
N VAL A 128 -9.46 -11.57 -27.29
CA VAL A 128 -9.38 -10.32 -28.07
C VAL A 128 -8.38 -9.34 -27.44
N TYR A 129 -8.34 -9.28 -26.11
CA TYR A 129 -7.48 -8.37 -25.38
C TYR A 129 -6.00 -8.77 -25.42
N VAL A 130 -5.74 -10.07 -25.40
CA VAL A 130 -4.40 -10.64 -25.48
C VAL A 130 -3.67 -10.22 -26.77
N GLY A 131 -4.38 -10.08 -27.89
CA GLY A 131 -3.81 -9.69 -29.19
C GLY A 131 -3.42 -8.21 -29.31
N GLN A 132 -4.14 -7.29 -28.66
CA GLN A 132 -3.92 -5.85 -28.79
C GLN A 132 -2.81 -5.32 -27.87
N ALA A 133 -2.72 -5.80 -26.64
CA ALA A 133 -1.64 -5.44 -25.73
C ALA A 133 -0.24 -5.82 -26.26
N THR A 134 -0.14 -6.82 -27.15
CA THR A 134 1.13 -7.19 -27.82
C THR A 134 1.58 -6.18 -28.88
N LYS A 135 0.69 -5.38 -29.46
CA LYS A 135 1.05 -4.39 -30.49
C LYS A 135 1.63 -3.11 -29.88
N ASP A 136 1.11 -2.69 -28.73
CA ASP A 136 1.49 -1.44 -28.09
C ASP A 136 2.86 -1.51 -27.39
N TYR A 137 3.30 -2.71 -27.00
CA TYR A 137 4.59 -2.92 -26.31
C TYR A 137 5.79 -3.18 -27.23
N LYS A 138 5.60 -3.32 -28.54
CA LYS A 138 6.71 -3.49 -29.51
C LYS A 138 7.66 -2.28 -29.56
N SER A 139 7.23 -1.12 -29.07
CA SER A 139 8.04 0.10 -29.01
C SER A 139 8.76 0.32 -27.67
N ALA A 140 8.45 -0.43 -26.63
CA ALA A 140 9.10 -0.31 -25.34
C ALA A 140 10.46 -1.01 -25.36
N LYS A 141 11.54 -0.23 -25.33
CA LYS A 141 12.94 -0.70 -25.36
C LYS A 141 13.39 -1.51 -24.14
N ALA A 142 12.54 -1.85 -23.20
CA ALA A 142 12.90 -2.50 -21.96
C ALA A 142 12.05 -3.74 -21.71
N GLN A 143 12.71 -4.88 -21.56
CA GLN A 143 12.17 -6.17 -21.15
C GLN A 143 11.28 -6.90 -22.18
N ASN A 144 11.18 -8.23 -22.04
CA ASN A 144 10.35 -9.08 -22.88
C ASN A 144 8.88 -8.60 -22.85
N PRO A 145 8.29 -8.22 -24.00
CA PRO A 145 6.91 -7.71 -24.05
C PRO A 145 5.87 -8.65 -23.43
N SER A 146 6.10 -9.95 -23.51
CA SER A 146 5.24 -10.98 -22.91
C SER A 146 5.21 -10.92 -21.40
N ASP A 147 6.35 -10.63 -20.74
CA ASP A 147 6.43 -10.54 -19.28
C ASP A 147 5.78 -9.25 -18.76
N VAL A 148 5.92 -8.16 -19.49
CA VAL A 148 5.24 -6.90 -19.15
C VAL A 148 3.74 -7.08 -19.23
N LYS A 149 3.25 -7.71 -20.31
CA LYS A 149 1.84 -8.02 -20.51
C LYS A 149 1.30 -8.91 -19.39
N ARG A 150 1.98 -10.01 -19.07
CA ARG A 150 1.58 -10.90 -17.98
C ARG A 150 1.45 -10.15 -16.67
N ARG A 151 2.46 -9.35 -16.27
CA ARG A 151 2.43 -8.55 -15.05
C ARG A 151 1.27 -7.55 -15.01
N VAL A 152 0.97 -6.90 -16.14
CA VAL A 152 -0.15 -5.97 -16.23
C VAL A 152 -1.48 -6.71 -16.06
N LEU A 153 -1.70 -7.82 -16.77
CA LEU A 153 -2.92 -8.62 -16.65
C LEU A 153 -3.09 -9.20 -15.23
N GLU A 154 -2.02 -9.69 -14.62
CA GLU A 154 -2.04 -10.19 -13.23
C GLU A 154 -2.37 -9.08 -12.22
N SER A 155 -1.88 -7.85 -12.45
CA SER A 155 -2.16 -6.70 -11.57
C SER A 155 -3.61 -6.22 -11.61
N MET A 156 -4.34 -6.58 -12.66
CA MET A 156 -5.73 -6.16 -12.90
C MET A 156 -6.76 -7.14 -12.35
N ARG A 157 -6.36 -8.38 -12.05
CA ARG A 157 -7.27 -9.36 -11.46
C ARG A 157 -7.69 -8.94 -10.06
N GLU A 158 -8.95 -9.21 -9.74
CA GLU A 158 -9.40 -9.07 -8.36
C GLU A 158 -8.59 -10.00 -7.46
N LYS A 159 -8.03 -9.44 -6.41
CA LYS A 159 -7.20 -10.17 -5.44
C LYS A 159 -7.87 -10.12 -4.08
N THR A 160 -8.27 -11.28 -3.59
CA THR A 160 -8.87 -11.43 -2.27
C THR A 160 -7.86 -12.06 -1.32
N THR A 161 -7.60 -11.41 -0.19
CA THR A 161 -6.75 -12.00 0.84
C THR A 161 -7.54 -13.06 1.60
N VAL A 162 -7.15 -14.31 1.48
CA VAL A 162 -7.81 -15.46 2.13
C VAL A 162 -7.08 -15.95 3.37
N GLY A 163 -5.83 -15.51 3.56
CA GLY A 163 -5.03 -15.92 4.71
C GLY A 163 -3.68 -15.21 4.76
N TRP A 164 -2.83 -15.71 5.64
CA TRP A 164 -1.46 -15.24 5.86
C TRP A 164 -0.55 -16.42 6.15
N GLU A 165 0.61 -16.41 5.54
CA GLU A 165 1.65 -17.42 5.70
C GLU A 165 3.00 -16.79 5.99
N VAL A 166 3.91 -17.53 6.61
CA VAL A 166 5.29 -17.10 6.84
C VAL A 166 6.24 -18.03 6.09
N ASP A 167 7.27 -17.43 5.51
CA ASP A 167 8.28 -18.15 4.71
C ASP A 167 9.53 -18.41 5.57
N CYS A 168 9.35 -19.14 6.67
CA CYS A 168 10.43 -19.59 7.53
C CYS A 168 10.08 -20.91 8.23
N ASP A 169 11.10 -21.67 8.63
CA ASP A 169 10.99 -22.99 9.27
C ASP A 169 11.09 -22.95 10.80
N CYS A 170 11.05 -21.76 11.42
CA CYS A 170 11.27 -21.60 12.86
C CYS A 170 10.17 -22.22 13.72
N ASN A 171 8.96 -22.41 13.19
CA ASN A 171 7.77 -22.87 13.94
C ASN A 171 7.48 -22.08 15.22
N ALA A 172 7.94 -20.81 15.27
CA ALA A 172 7.75 -19.92 16.40
C ALA A 172 6.39 -19.23 16.34
N GLU A 173 5.94 -18.69 17.46
CA GLU A 173 4.69 -17.95 17.55
C GLU A 173 4.70 -16.68 16.69
N ARG A 174 3.51 -16.20 16.38
CA ARG A 174 3.31 -14.95 15.66
C ARG A 174 3.25 -13.79 16.62
N VAL A 175 4.09 -12.78 16.39
CA VAL A 175 4.15 -11.56 17.18
C VAL A 175 3.92 -10.31 16.32
N PRO A 176 3.50 -9.16 16.92
CA PRO A 176 3.42 -7.91 16.17
C PRO A 176 4.77 -7.51 15.58
N CYS A 177 4.77 -7.04 14.33
CA CYS A 177 5.96 -6.45 13.73
C CYS A 177 6.45 -5.23 14.53
N VAL A 178 7.76 -4.99 14.53
CA VAL A 178 8.41 -3.89 15.26
C VAL A 178 8.66 -2.72 14.32
N VAL A 179 8.32 -1.52 14.79
CA VAL A 179 8.60 -0.23 14.13
C VAL A 179 9.56 0.55 15.00
N LEU A 180 10.75 0.87 14.45
CA LEU A 180 11.77 1.66 15.13
C LEU A 180 11.74 3.10 14.60
N ASP A 181 11.71 4.06 15.52
CA ASP A 181 11.93 5.49 15.22
C ASP A 181 13.06 6.01 16.11
N ILE A 182 14.21 6.29 15.49
CA ILE A 182 15.41 6.77 16.21
C ILE A 182 15.38 8.27 16.53
N PHE A 183 14.34 8.99 16.08
CA PHE A 183 14.09 10.41 16.36
C PHE A 183 12.62 10.59 16.73
N ALA A 184 12.20 9.90 17.79
CA ALA A 184 10.78 9.73 18.11
C ALA A 184 10.03 11.05 18.40
N GLY A 185 10.70 12.08 18.88
CA GLY A 185 10.13 13.39 19.12
C GLY A 185 8.86 13.32 19.97
N SER A 186 7.75 13.81 19.43
CA SER A 186 6.43 13.74 20.06
C SER A 186 5.76 12.36 19.98
N GLY A 187 6.40 11.35 19.43
CA GLY A 187 5.90 9.97 19.34
C GLY A 187 4.85 9.71 18.25
N THR A 188 4.81 10.50 17.17
CA THR A 188 3.82 10.32 16.10
C THR A 188 3.91 8.92 15.50
N THR A 189 5.11 8.46 15.13
CA THR A 189 5.34 7.12 14.58
C THR A 189 4.90 6.02 15.54
N LEU A 190 5.29 6.14 16.82
CA LEU A 190 4.98 5.12 17.84
C LEU A 190 3.47 5.00 18.08
N ARG A 191 2.79 6.14 18.15
CA ARG A 191 1.35 6.18 18.27
C ARG A 191 0.66 5.48 17.11
N VAL A 192 1.08 5.79 15.89
CA VAL A 192 0.51 5.17 14.68
C VAL A 192 0.84 3.68 14.64
N ALA A 193 2.05 3.27 15.00
CA ALA A 193 2.42 1.86 15.10
C ALA A 193 1.48 1.11 16.05
N SER A 194 1.24 1.66 17.24
CA SER A 194 0.31 1.10 18.23
C SER A 194 -1.12 1.02 17.71
N MET A 195 -1.63 2.09 17.08
CA MET A 195 -2.98 2.10 16.48
C MET A 195 -3.15 1.04 15.38
N LEU A 196 -2.07 0.71 14.69
CA LEU A 196 -2.05 -0.32 13.65
C LEU A 196 -1.75 -1.73 14.20
N GLY A 197 -1.61 -1.91 15.52
CA GLY A 197 -1.29 -3.19 16.15
C GLY A 197 0.16 -3.63 15.95
N ARG A 198 1.08 -2.69 15.79
CA ARG A 198 2.52 -2.94 15.71
C ARG A 198 3.18 -2.55 17.05
N LYS A 199 4.32 -3.17 17.36
CA LYS A 199 5.15 -2.77 18.50
C LYS A 199 6.02 -1.59 18.08
N GLY A 200 5.94 -0.46 18.80
CA GLY A 200 6.78 0.72 18.56
C GLY A 200 7.98 0.75 19.49
N ILE A 201 9.18 1.04 18.95
CA ILE A 201 10.38 1.37 19.71
C ILE A 201 10.81 2.76 19.27
N GLY A 202 11.01 3.68 20.23
CA GLY A 202 11.41 5.06 19.96
C GLY A 202 12.63 5.46 20.77
N ILE A 203 13.54 6.18 20.13
CA ILE A 203 14.70 6.81 20.78
C ILE A 203 14.48 8.31 20.75
N GLU A 204 14.62 8.96 21.91
CA GLU A 204 14.50 10.42 22.05
C GLU A 204 15.48 10.91 23.11
N LEU A 205 16.25 11.93 22.78
CA LEU A 205 17.27 12.50 23.68
C LEU A 205 16.69 13.56 24.62
N ASN A 206 15.65 14.27 24.20
CA ASN A 206 15.08 15.36 25.00
C ASN A 206 14.07 14.82 26.01
N PRO A 207 14.30 14.94 27.34
CA PRO A 207 13.43 14.42 28.39
C PRO A 207 12.03 15.05 28.34
N GLU A 208 11.90 16.30 27.91
CA GLU A 208 10.58 16.94 27.78
C GLU A 208 9.76 16.31 26.64
N TYR A 209 10.41 15.94 25.55
CA TYR A 209 9.74 15.22 24.46
C TYR A 209 9.35 13.80 24.87
N ILE A 210 10.16 13.14 25.70
CA ILE A 210 9.81 11.83 26.27
C ILE A 210 8.52 11.92 27.10
N LYS A 211 8.34 12.98 27.90
CA LYS A 211 7.10 13.20 28.67
C LYS A 211 5.89 13.35 27.73
N ILE A 212 6.04 14.14 26.67
CA ILE A 212 4.99 14.35 25.66
C ILE A 212 4.66 13.03 24.97
N LEU A 213 5.67 12.28 24.53
CA LEU A 213 5.56 10.99 23.88
C LEU A 213 4.81 9.98 24.74
N LYS A 214 5.21 9.81 26.01
CA LYS A 214 4.55 8.91 26.98
C LYS A 214 3.06 9.23 27.11
N LYS A 215 2.72 10.50 27.32
CA LYS A 215 1.33 10.97 27.41
C LYS A 215 0.54 10.69 26.12
N ARG A 216 1.15 10.96 24.96
CA ARG A 216 0.49 10.82 23.66
C ARG A 216 0.28 9.36 23.28
N CYS A 217 1.23 8.50 23.60
CA CYS A 217 1.13 7.06 23.33
C CYS A 217 0.40 6.29 24.44
N LYS A 218 -0.08 6.97 25.51
CA LYS A 218 -0.72 6.36 26.68
C LYS A 218 0.13 5.27 27.35
N ILE A 219 1.44 5.50 27.40
CA ILE A 219 2.39 4.58 28.04
C ILE A 219 2.44 4.93 29.53
N GLU A 220 1.77 4.15 30.37
CA GLU A 220 1.65 4.41 31.80
C GLU A 220 2.92 4.04 32.61
N SER A 221 3.68 3.06 32.15
CA SER A 221 5.00 2.73 32.70
C SER A 221 5.87 2.04 31.67
N MET A 222 7.01 2.64 31.34
CA MET A 222 8.14 1.91 30.79
C MET A 222 9.18 1.79 31.90
N SER A 223 9.42 0.58 32.41
CA SER A 223 10.61 0.32 33.21
C SER A 223 11.83 0.47 32.29
N LEU A 224 12.83 1.21 32.75
CA LEU A 224 14.12 1.39 32.07
C LEU A 224 14.93 0.08 31.99
N GLU A 225 14.45 -1.02 32.57
CA GLU A 225 15.13 -2.31 32.69
C GLU A 225 15.14 -3.13 31.38
N ALA A 226 14.52 -2.66 30.32
CA ALA A 226 14.49 -3.37 29.04
C ALA A 226 15.66 -3.04 28.09
N PHE A 227 16.66 -2.27 28.54
CA PHE A 227 17.75 -1.77 27.68
C PHE A 227 19.15 -1.84 28.32
N ILE A 228 19.43 -2.87 29.10
CA ILE A 228 20.81 -3.21 29.49
C ILE A 228 21.16 -4.58 28.95
#